data_2ff8b7715b38afdccb84633eef58a312
#
_entry.id   2ff8b7715b38afdccb84633eef58a312
#
_cell.length_a   1.000
_cell.length_b   1.000
_cell.length_c   1.000
_cell.angle_alpha   90.00
_cell.angle_beta   90.00
_cell.angle_gamma   90.00
#
_symmetry.space_group_name_H-M   'P 1'
#
loop_
_entity.id
_entity.type
_entity.pdbx_description
1 polymer ?
#
loop_
_entity_poly.entity_id
_entity_poly.type
_entity_poly.pdbx_seq_one_letter_code
_entity_poly.pdbx_strand_id
1 'polypeptide(L)'
;MKPIARNLAALVALCALVTACSRDGRDMSAPSPDQTQSIAIVTTVAEAVGTGTGFSITTPWADGGAIDAMFTCTGGSVSPSITFSNIEPDIVSLAVSLVDETAGSAMHWIVANIDVTQPTLSENAVPAGAIQAINVAGTTGYHAPCAPAGETHTFRLTGYGLPQQLDLPDGTDSTTLINAIELAALDTVSNTFVVAG
;
A
#
# COMPACT_ATOMS: atom_id res chain seq x y z
N MET A 1 -8.96 -59.53 -49.28
CA MET A 1 -10.23 -60.14 -49.69
C MET A 1 -11.35 -59.58 -48.85
N LYS A 2 -12.25 -58.87 -49.49
CA LYS A 2 -13.65 -58.48 -49.32
C LYS A 2 -14.49 -59.24 -48.28
N PRO A 3 -15.74 -58.83 -47.91
CA PRO A 3 -16.50 -57.55 -48.14
C PRO A 3 -17.22 -57.04 -46.88
N ILE A 4 -17.55 -55.73 -46.81
CA ILE A 4 -18.84 -55.06 -47.10
C ILE A 4 -20.11 -55.71 -46.53
N ALA A 5 -20.77 -54.98 -45.66
CA ALA A 5 -22.23 -54.78 -45.55
C ALA A 5 -22.45 -53.67 -44.50
N ARG A 6 -22.79 -52.51 -44.80
CA ARG A 6 -24.07 -51.83 -45.20
C ARG A 6 -25.26 -52.41 -44.50
N ASN A 7 -25.76 -51.66 -43.51
CA ASN A 7 -27.22 -51.51 -43.40
C ASN A 7 -27.57 -50.12 -42.85
N LEU A 8 -28.36 -49.52 -43.67
CA LEU A 8 -29.07 -48.26 -43.62
C LEU A 8 -30.35 -48.44 -42.75
N ALA A 9 -30.82 -47.36 -42.29
CA ALA A 9 -32.17 -47.01 -41.90
C ALA A 9 -32.64 -47.27 -40.46
N ALA A 10 -32.84 -46.21 -39.75
CA ALA A 10 -34.20 -45.79 -39.40
C ALA A 10 -34.19 -44.39 -38.82
N LEU A 11 -34.70 -43.47 -39.58
CA LEU A 11 -35.27 -42.20 -39.09
C LEU A 11 -36.43 -42.53 -38.17
N VAL A 12 -36.41 -42.01 -36.94
CA VAL A 12 -37.63 -41.63 -36.24
C VAL A 12 -37.39 -40.30 -35.56
N ALA A 13 -38.08 -39.34 -36.12
CA ALA A 13 -38.26 -38.02 -35.53
C ALA A 13 -39.05 -38.17 -34.20
N LEU A 14 -38.53 -37.56 -33.16
CA LEU A 14 -39.38 -37.19 -32.04
C LEU A 14 -39.04 -35.75 -31.66
N CYS A 15 -39.85 -34.89 -32.27
CA CYS A 15 -40.07 -33.50 -31.89
C CYS A 15 -40.64 -33.41 -30.46
N ALA A 16 -40.28 -32.29 -29.85
CA ALA A 16 -41.03 -31.64 -28.79
C ALA A 16 -40.87 -32.20 -27.39
N LEU A 17 -40.07 -31.43 -26.63
CA LEU A 17 -40.51 -30.83 -25.36
C LEU A 17 -39.52 -29.75 -25.01
N VAL A 18 -39.63 -28.63 -25.68
CA VAL A 18 -39.10 -27.37 -25.17
C VAL A 18 -40.08 -26.92 -24.10
N THR A 19 -39.88 -27.37 -22.87
CA THR A 19 -40.53 -26.75 -21.73
C THR A 19 -39.98 -25.38 -21.57
N ALA A 20 -40.82 -24.43 -21.90
CA ALA A 20 -40.63 -23.00 -21.65
C ALA A 20 -40.15 -22.75 -20.23
N CYS A 21 -38.98 -22.17 -20.09
CA CYS A 21 -38.68 -21.36 -18.92
C CYS A 21 -39.70 -20.23 -18.91
N SER A 22 -40.66 -20.35 -17.99
CA SER A 22 -41.53 -19.26 -17.59
C SER A 22 -40.61 -18.13 -17.13
N ARG A 23 -40.39 -17.14 -17.98
CA ARG A 23 -40.00 -15.84 -17.52
C ARG A 23 -41.22 -15.29 -16.78
N ASP A 24 -41.18 -15.34 -15.46
CA ASP A 24 -41.99 -14.45 -14.68
C ASP A 24 -41.54 -13.03 -15.05
N GLY A 25 -42.18 -12.50 -16.08
CA GLY A 25 -42.10 -11.11 -16.43
C GLY A 25 -42.68 -10.32 -15.27
N ARG A 26 -41.84 -9.87 -14.37
CA ARG A 26 -42.16 -8.70 -13.58
C ARG A 26 -42.24 -7.57 -14.58
N ASP A 27 -43.44 -7.19 -14.93
CA ASP A 27 -43.70 -5.94 -15.61
C ASP A 27 -43.05 -4.82 -14.78
N MET A 28 -41.95 -4.29 -15.27
CA MET A 28 -41.43 -3.06 -14.73
C MET A 28 -42.43 -1.97 -15.11
N SER A 29 -43.34 -1.65 -14.21
CA SER A 29 -44.16 -0.46 -14.30
C SER A 29 -43.21 0.74 -14.48
N ALA A 30 -43.47 1.52 -15.52
CA ALA A 30 -42.79 2.81 -15.70
C ALA A 30 -42.91 3.61 -14.40
N PRO A 31 -41.83 4.28 -13.93
CA PRO A 31 -41.86 5.07 -12.73
C PRO A 31 -42.93 6.17 -12.88
N SER A 32 -43.76 6.28 -11.83
CA SER A 32 -44.76 7.33 -11.73
C SER A 32 -44.06 8.72 -11.75
N PRO A 33 -44.62 9.73 -12.42
CA PRO A 33 -43.97 11.04 -12.53
C PRO A 33 -43.72 11.75 -11.19
N ASP A 34 -44.28 11.24 -10.09
CA ASP A 34 -44.09 11.77 -8.75
C ASP A 34 -43.01 11.06 -7.92
N GLN A 35 -42.31 10.08 -8.49
CA GLN A 35 -41.17 9.45 -7.83
C GLN A 35 -39.91 10.25 -8.08
N THR A 36 -39.74 11.33 -7.38
CA THR A 36 -38.43 11.98 -7.19
C THR A 36 -37.60 11.03 -6.31
N GLN A 37 -36.78 10.19 -6.92
CA GLN A 37 -35.71 9.52 -6.21
C GLN A 37 -34.67 10.57 -5.85
N SER A 38 -34.76 11.11 -4.65
CA SER A 38 -33.64 11.79 -4.03
C SER A 38 -32.57 10.75 -3.78
N ILE A 39 -31.61 10.64 -4.73
CA ILE A 39 -30.36 9.99 -4.41
C ILE A 39 -29.70 10.94 -3.41
N ALA A 40 -29.81 10.63 -2.13
CA ALA A 40 -28.93 11.19 -1.13
C ALA A 40 -27.54 10.70 -1.51
N ILE A 41 -26.79 11.52 -2.23
CA ILE A 41 -25.34 11.39 -2.31
C ILE A 41 -24.90 11.69 -0.88
N VAL A 42 -24.75 10.63 -0.09
CA VAL A 42 -23.96 10.73 1.13
C VAL A 42 -22.53 10.91 0.63
N THR A 43 -22.19 12.16 0.37
CA THR A 43 -20.79 12.57 0.36
C THR A 43 -20.37 12.49 1.82
N THR A 44 -19.97 11.32 2.27
CA THR A 44 -19.09 11.22 3.40
C THR A 44 -17.78 11.83 2.94
N VAL A 45 -17.71 13.16 3.03
CA VAL A 45 -16.43 13.82 3.21
C VAL A 45 -15.99 13.27 4.56
N ALA A 46 -15.12 12.27 4.53
CA ALA A 46 -14.34 11.93 5.70
C ALA A 46 -13.50 13.18 5.98
N GLU A 47 -14.04 14.07 6.80
CA GLU A 47 -13.24 15.02 7.53
C GLU A 47 -12.31 14.15 8.39
N ALA A 48 -11.09 14.00 7.93
CA ALA A 48 -9.99 13.56 8.77
C ALA A 48 -9.75 14.66 9.82
N VAL A 49 -10.68 14.78 10.77
CA VAL A 49 -10.39 15.41 12.05
C VAL A 49 -9.57 14.38 12.82
N GLY A 50 -8.27 14.45 12.65
CA GLY A 50 -7.30 13.69 13.44
C GLY A 50 -7.39 14.07 14.92
N THR A 51 -8.31 13.44 15.63
CA THR A 51 -8.22 13.30 17.07
C THR A 51 -7.79 11.86 17.38
N GLY A 52 -6.49 11.58 17.23
CA GLY A 52 -5.70 10.81 18.15
C GLY A 52 -6.06 9.35 18.45
N THR A 53 -6.79 8.60 17.60
CA THR A 53 -7.06 7.17 17.83
C THR A 53 -6.67 6.25 16.68
N GLY A 54 -6.26 6.75 15.53
CA GLY A 54 -5.83 5.95 14.37
C GLY A 54 -4.32 5.64 14.38
N PHE A 55 -3.94 4.65 13.59
CA PHE A 55 -2.54 4.27 13.34
C PHE A 55 -1.68 5.51 13.10
N SER A 56 -0.58 5.64 13.84
CA SER A 56 0.23 6.86 13.84
C SER A 56 1.72 6.58 14.00
N ILE A 57 2.54 7.53 13.57
CA ILE A 57 3.98 7.54 13.77
C ILE A 57 4.40 8.80 14.53
N THR A 58 5.43 8.66 15.37
CA THR A 58 6.16 9.77 15.96
C THR A 58 7.55 9.81 15.36
N THR A 59 7.93 10.99 14.89
CA THR A 59 9.23 11.30 14.27
C THR A 59 9.92 12.43 15.05
N PRO A 60 11.24 12.59 14.93
CA PRO A 60 11.98 13.68 15.61
C PRO A 60 11.79 15.06 14.96
N TRP A 61 10.90 15.20 14.00
CA TRP A 61 10.50 16.49 13.38
C TRP A 61 9.00 16.65 13.36
N ALA A 62 8.54 17.89 13.24
CA ALA A 62 7.13 18.21 12.99
C ALA A 62 6.82 18.03 11.51
N ASP A 63 5.58 17.59 11.19
CA ASP A 63 5.13 17.43 9.79
C ASP A 63 5.31 18.73 9.00
N GLY A 64 5.93 18.62 7.83
CA GLY A 64 6.33 19.75 6.97
C GLY A 64 7.50 20.58 7.49
N GLY A 65 8.07 20.25 8.65
CA GLY A 65 9.18 20.98 9.28
C GLY A 65 10.53 20.67 8.68
N ALA A 66 11.56 21.38 9.13
CA ALA A 66 12.96 21.05 8.83
C ALA A 66 13.39 19.84 9.67
N ILE A 67 14.23 18.99 9.08
CA ILE A 67 14.87 17.88 9.78
C ILE A 67 16.20 18.34 10.40
N ASP A 68 16.61 17.74 11.52
CA ASP A 68 17.91 17.97 12.12
C ASP A 68 19.03 17.50 11.18
N ALA A 69 20.11 18.29 11.10
CA ALA A 69 21.27 18.00 10.25
C ALA A 69 21.91 16.64 10.54
N MET A 70 21.80 16.10 11.76
CA MET A 70 22.34 14.78 12.10
C MET A 70 21.77 13.66 11.23
N PHE A 71 20.54 13.81 10.73
CA PHE A 71 19.87 12.84 9.86
C PHE A 71 20.15 13.07 8.37
N THR A 72 20.85 14.13 8.00
CA THR A 72 21.14 14.53 6.61
C THR A 72 22.57 14.19 6.19
N CYS A 73 22.83 14.29 4.89
CA CYS A 73 24.16 14.08 4.31
C CYS A 73 25.21 15.12 4.74
N THR A 74 24.78 16.30 5.20
CA THR A 74 25.69 17.36 5.70
C THR A 74 26.02 17.20 7.18
N GLY A 75 25.35 16.30 7.88
CA GLY A 75 25.56 16.00 9.29
C GLY A 75 26.04 14.57 9.54
N GLY A 76 25.35 13.86 10.42
CA GLY A 76 25.76 12.51 10.87
C GLY A 76 25.41 11.36 9.93
N SER A 77 24.51 11.57 8.97
CA SER A 77 23.92 10.52 8.13
C SER A 77 23.31 9.38 8.97
N VAL A 78 22.73 9.71 10.09
CA VAL A 78 22.13 8.79 11.05
C VAL A 78 20.66 8.55 10.68
N SER A 79 20.19 7.32 10.68
CA SER A 79 18.75 7.08 10.49
C SER A 79 17.96 7.54 11.71
N PRO A 80 16.79 8.20 11.52
CA PRO A 80 16.00 8.73 12.62
C PRO A 80 15.33 7.62 13.42
N SER A 81 14.99 7.93 14.68
CA SER A 81 14.07 7.10 15.47
C SER A 81 12.63 7.33 15.00
N ILE A 82 11.87 6.23 14.84
CA ILE A 82 10.46 6.24 14.44
C ILE A 82 9.69 5.32 15.38
N THR A 83 8.64 5.84 16.02
CA THR A 83 7.78 5.05 16.91
C THR A 83 6.38 4.96 16.34
N PHE A 84 5.85 3.75 16.20
CA PHE A 84 4.46 3.49 15.82
C PHE A 84 3.56 3.46 17.06
N SER A 85 2.33 3.90 16.88
CA SER A 85 1.30 3.91 17.93
C SER A 85 -0.07 3.59 17.36
N ASN A 86 -1.00 3.18 18.22
CA ASN A 86 -2.37 2.82 17.86
C ASN A 86 -2.40 1.73 16.76
N ILE A 87 -1.62 0.67 16.99
CA ILE A 87 -1.51 -0.47 16.08
C ILE A 87 -2.76 -1.34 16.25
N GLU A 88 -3.53 -1.50 15.18
CA GLU A 88 -4.74 -2.33 15.19
C GLU A 88 -4.38 -3.83 15.33
N PRO A 89 -5.29 -4.66 15.93
CA PRO A 89 -4.99 -6.06 16.23
C PRO A 89 -4.71 -6.97 15.03
N ASP A 90 -5.14 -6.58 13.84
CA ASP A 90 -4.92 -7.30 12.58
C ASP A 90 -3.59 -6.94 11.90
N ILE A 91 -2.89 -5.94 12.42
CA ILE A 91 -1.53 -5.60 12.01
C ILE A 91 -0.55 -6.54 12.73
N VAL A 92 0.19 -7.31 11.97
CA VAL A 92 1.16 -8.33 12.46
C VAL A 92 2.60 -7.86 12.27
N SER A 93 2.84 -6.96 11.33
CA SER A 93 4.16 -6.44 10.98
C SER A 93 4.07 -4.97 10.59
N LEU A 94 5.16 -4.24 10.78
CA LEU A 94 5.25 -2.83 10.43
C LEU A 94 6.34 -2.61 9.37
N ALA A 95 6.18 -1.53 8.61
CA ALA A 95 7.19 -1.11 7.64
C ALA A 95 7.26 0.42 7.56
N VAL A 96 8.39 0.93 7.04
CA VAL A 96 8.58 2.34 6.70
C VAL A 96 9.18 2.49 5.32
N SER A 97 8.85 3.58 4.64
CA SER A 97 9.57 4.07 3.47
C SER A 97 9.93 5.55 3.63
N LEU A 98 11.07 5.94 3.12
CA LEU A 98 11.52 7.33 3.01
C LEU A 98 11.81 7.65 1.56
N VAL A 99 11.12 8.65 1.02
CA VAL A 99 11.13 9.03 -0.39
C VAL A 99 11.46 10.50 -0.54
N ASP A 100 12.32 10.86 -1.48
CA ASP A 100 12.50 12.23 -1.95
C ASP A 100 11.45 12.53 -3.02
N GLU A 101 10.42 13.30 -2.67
CA GLU A 101 9.35 13.67 -3.60
C GLU A 101 9.82 14.68 -4.68
N THR A 102 10.84 15.46 -4.38
CA THR A 102 11.38 16.47 -5.30
C THR A 102 12.26 15.83 -6.36
N ALA A 103 12.96 14.75 -6.03
CA ALA A 103 13.84 14.02 -6.95
C ALA A 103 13.17 12.79 -7.57
N GLY A 104 11.95 12.93 -8.09
CA GLY A 104 11.27 11.88 -8.83
C GLY A 104 10.95 10.62 -8.02
N SER A 105 10.62 10.79 -6.77
CA SER A 105 10.31 9.71 -5.84
C SER A 105 11.49 8.75 -5.59
N ALA A 106 12.69 9.29 -5.47
CA ALA A 106 13.88 8.52 -5.15
C ALA A 106 13.77 7.85 -3.77
N MET A 107 14.00 6.54 -3.71
CA MET A 107 13.88 5.74 -2.50
C MET A 107 15.15 5.85 -1.65
N HIS A 108 15.06 6.54 -0.52
CA HIS A 108 16.17 6.75 0.42
C HIS A 108 16.28 5.66 1.48
N TRP A 109 15.16 5.07 1.88
CA TRP A 109 15.15 4.01 2.88
C TRP A 109 13.84 3.23 2.85
N ILE A 110 13.91 1.93 2.96
CA ILE A 110 12.75 1.06 3.16
C ILE A 110 13.15 0.00 4.17
N VAL A 111 12.33 -0.17 5.21
CA VAL A 111 12.45 -1.25 6.21
C VAL A 111 11.11 -1.93 6.34
N ALA A 112 11.08 -3.25 6.30
CA ALA A 112 9.88 -4.05 6.56
C ALA A 112 10.16 -5.13 7.60
N ASN A 113 9.11 -5.86 8.00
CA ASN A 113 9.18 -6.91 9.01
C ASN A 113 9.60 -6.38 10.40
N ILE A 114 9.21 -5.15 10.73
CA ILE A 114 9.37 -4.61 12.08
C ILE A 114 8.34 -5.26 13.00
N ASP A 115 8.77 -5.78 14.15
CA ASP A 115 7.92 -6.47 15.10
C ASP A 115 6.97 -5.49 15.80
N VAL A 116 5.66 -5.77 15.77
CA VAL A 116 4.63 -4.97 16.44
C VAL A 116 4.78 -4.92 17.96
N THR A 117 5.49 -5.88 18.57
CA THR A 117 5.78 -5.88 20.01
C THR A 117 6.93 -4.95 20.40
N GLN A 118 7.72 -4.51 19.42
CA GLN A 118 8.79 -3.54 19.55
C GLN A 118 8.62 -2.44 18.48
N PRO A 119 7.57 -1.62 18.57
CA PRO A 119 7.11 -0.76 17.51
C PRO A 119 7.97 0.52 17.35
N THR A 120 9.26 0.40 17.60
CA THR A 120 10.20 1.52 17.49
C THR A 120 11.44 1.09 16.70
N LEU A 121 11.67 1.78 15.59
CA LEU A 121 12.98 1.85 14.97
C LEU A 121 13.83 2.81 15.80
N SER A 122 14.89 2.31 16.39
CA SER A 122 15.83 3.16 17.13
C SER A 122 16.73 3.92 16.16
N GLU A 123 17.21 5.08 16.60
CA GLU A 123 18.20 5.84 15.88
C GLU A 123 19.42 4.97 15.53
N ASN A 124 19.87 5.05 14.29
CA ASN A 124 21.01 4.30 13.75
C ASN A 124 20.97 2.77 13.96
N ALA A 125 19.78 2.21 14.10
CA ALA A 125 19.59 0.77 14.32
C ALA A 125 18.38 0.23 13.56
N VAL A 126 18.49 -1.02 13.12
CA VAL A 126 17.39 -1.79 12.53
C VAL A 126 17.18 -3.04 13.35
N PRO A 127 15.93 -3.39 13.72
CA PRO A 127 15.64 -4.56 14.53
C PRO A 127 16.09 -5.85 13.87
N ALA A 128 16.46 -6.84 14.67
CA ALA A 128 16.74 -8.17 14.17
C ALA A 128 15.50 -8.77 13.49
N GLY A 129 15.69 -9.37 12.31
CA GLY A 129 14.60 -9.96 11.52
C GLY A 129 13.93 -8.96 10.55
N ALA A 130 14.14 -7.67 10.69
CA ALA A 130 13.71 -6.71 9.70
C ALA A 130 14.57 -6.82 8.42
N ILE A 131 13.95 -6.51 7.29
CA ILE A 131 14.59 -6.49 5.96
C ILE A 131 14.64 -5.05 5.44
N GLN A 132 15.67 -4.74 4.69
CA GLN A 132 15.85 -3.44 4.07
C GLN A 132 16.00 -3.56 2.57
N ALA A 133 15.56 -2.53 1.82
CA ALA A 133 15.79 -2.46 0.39
C ALA A 133 17.15 -1.86 0.02
N ILE A 134 17.54 -2.08 -1.22
CA ILE A 134 18.58 -1.29 -1.87
C ILE A 134 18.02 0.13 -2.11
N ASN A 135 18.70 1.15 -1.63
CA ASN A 135 18.34 2.54 -1.74
C ASN A 135 18.83 3.19 -3.06
N VAL A 136 18.54 4.47 -3.25
CA VAL A 136 18.91 5.26 -4.45
C VAL A 136 20.41 5.29 -4.72
N ALA A 137 21.26 5.08 -3.71
CA ALA A 137 22.72 5.01 -3.85
C ALA A 137 23.23 3.60 -4.23
N GLY A 138 22.34 2.62 -4.38
CA GLY A 138 22.70 1.24 -4.70
C GLY A 138 23.21 0.43 -3.50
N THR A 139 22.95 0.88 -2.27
CA THR A 139 23.34 0.21 -1.03
C THR A 139 22.09 -0.16 -0.20
N THR A 140 22.20 -1.21 0.61
CA THR A 140 21.13 -1.58 1.54
C THR A 140 21.11 -0.63 2.73
N GLY A 141 19.91 -0.18 3.12
CA GLY A 141 19.70 0.61 4.33
C GLY A 141 19.44 2.09 4.07
N TYR A 142 19.68 2.90 5.12
CA TYR A 142 19.41 4.33 5.12
C TYR A 142 20.40 5.08 4.23
N HIS A 143 19.88 5.86 3.27
CA HIS A 143 20.63 6.89 2.55
C HIS A 143 20.16 8.25 3.02
N ALA A 144 21.09 9.03 3.57
CA ALA A 144 20.74 10.30 4.20
C ALA A 144 20.15 11.28 3.18
N PRO A 145 19.06 11.99 3.53
CA PRO A 145 18.50 13.07 2.73
C PRO A 145 19.51 14.15 2.42
N CYS A 146 19.52 14.61 1.17
CA CYS A 146 20.43 15.64 0.68
C CYS A 146 19.71 16.49 -0.35
N ALA A 147 19.92 17.81 -0.32
CA ALA A 147 19.50 18.69 -1.39
C ALA A 147 20.73 19.37 -2.00
N PRO A 148 20.76 19.60 -3.32
CA PRO A 148 21.80 20.39 -3.97
C PRO A 148 21.88 21.82 -3.43
N ALA A 149 23.03 22.44 -3.52
CA ALA A 149 23.24 23.80 -3.02
C ALA A 149 22.23 24.79 -3.66
N GLY A 150 21.51 25.50 -2.81
CA GLY A 150 20.45 26.46 -3.22
C GLY A 150 19.11 25.86 -3.57
N GLU A 151 18.94 24.54 -3.42
CA GLU A 151 17.67 23.84 -3.61
C GLU A 151 17.06 23.43 -2.24
N THR A 152 15.78 23.16 -2.25
CA THR A 152 15.08 22.60 -1.11
C THR A 152 14.28 21.39 -1.57
N HIS A 153 14.53 20.23 -0.96
CA HIS A 153 13.85 19.00 -1.25
C HIS A 153 12.85 18.67 -0.16
N THR A 154 11.71 18.12 -0.57
CA THR A 154 10.68 17.58 0.32
C THR A 154 10.79 16.07 0.36
N PHE A 155 10.85 15.54 1.56
CA PHE A 155 10.90 14.11 1.83
C PHE A 155 9.61 13.67 2.52
N ARG A 156 9.14 12.48 2.17
CA ARG A 156 8.03 11.82 2.83
C ARG A 156 8.50 10.55 3.50
N LEU A 157 8.23 10.44 4.79
CA LEU A 157 8.29 9.19 5.54
C LEU A 157 6.88 8.62 5.63
N THR A 158 6.70 7.37 5.21
CA THR A 158 5.42 6.66 5.34
C THR A 158 5.62 5.43 6.21
N GLY A 159 4.77 5.28 7.23
CA GLY A 159 4.62 4.07 8.04
C GLY A 159 3.46 3.22 7.53
N TYR A 160 3.62 1.92 7.57
CA TYR A 160 2.65 0.93 7.09
C TYR A 160 2.38 -0.12 8.15
N GLY A 161 1.11 -0.50 8.31
CA GLY A 161 0.67 -1.67 9.04
C GLY A 161 0.34 -2.82 8.10
N LEU A 162 0.95 -3.99 8.30
CA LEU A 162 0.81 -5.16 7.42
C LEU A 162 0.17 -6.34 8.17
N PRO A 163 -0.69 -7.15 7.50
CA PRO A 163 -1.32 -8.32 8.11
C PRO A 163 -0.39 -9.52 8.28
N GLN A 164 0.82 -9.44 7.74
CA GLN A 164 1.82 -10.51 7.78
C GLN A 164 3.22 -9.97 7.55
N GLN A 165 4.23 -10.75 7.88
CA GLN A 165 5.60 -10.50 7.44
C GLN A 165 5.73 -10.79 5.94
N LEU A 166 6.63 -10.07 5.28
CA LEU A 166 6.97 -10.29 3.88
C LEU A 166 8.08 -11.34 3.75
N ASP A 167 7.88 -12.30 2.88
CA ASP A 167 8.89 -13.33 2.56
C ASP A 167 9.80 -12.84 1.42
N LEU A 168 10.63 -11.85 1.74
CA LEU A 168 11.60 -11.26 0.81
C LEU A 168 12.97 -11.19 1.51
N PRO A 169 14.08 -11.35 0.75
CA PRO A 169 15.42 -11.25 1.32
C PRO A 169 15.81 -9.81 1.66
N ASP A 170 16.70 -9.65 2.63
CA ASP A 170 17.38 -8.39 2.87
C ASP A 170 18.18 -7.98 1.62
N GLY A 171 18.22 -6.69 1.31
CA GLY A 171 18.80 -6.19 0.05
C GLY A 171 17.90 -6.38 -1.18
N THR A 172 16.61 -6.61 -1.00
CA THR A 172 15.65 -6.62 -2.11
C THR A 172 15.64 -5.27 -2.82
N ASP A 173 15.40 -5.28 -4.14
CA ASP A 173 15.20 -4.07 -4.93
C ASP A 173 14.08 -3.19 -4.35
N SER A 174 14.29 -1.87 -4.31
CA SER A 174 13.35 -0.93 -3.67
C SER A 174 11.97 -0.96 -4.29
N THR A 175 11.86 -1.08 -5.62
CA THR A 175 10.56 -1.15 -6.30
C THR A 175 9.82 -2.43 -5.92
N THR A 176 10.54 -3.55 -5.84
CA THR A 176 9.96 -4.84 -5.44
C THR A 176 9.45 -4.79 -4.00
N LEU A 177 10.25 -4.26 -3.06
CA LEU A 177 9.88 -4.23 -1.65
C LEU A 177 8.73 -3.23 -1.40
N ILE A 178 8.78 -2.02 -1.98
CA ILE A 178 7.71 -1.04 -1.77
C ILE A 178 6.38 -1.52 -2.36
N ASN A 179 6.38 -2.14 -3.55
CA ASN A 179 5.17 -2.69 -4.14
C ASN A 179 4.55 -3.79 -3.27
N ALA A 180 5.39 -4.67 -2.68
CA ALA A 180 4.91 -5.70 -1.77
C ALA A 180 4.29 -5.11 -0.49
N ILE A 181 4.91 -4.05 0.06
CA ILE A 181 4.40 -3.32 1.23
C ILE A 181 3.04 -2.67 0.90
N GLU A 182 2.99 -1.87 -0.17
CA GLU A 182 1.79 -1.11 -0.54
C GLU A 182 0.61 -2.00 -0.89
N LEU A 183 0.87 -3.14 -1.55
CA LEU A 183 -0.17 -4.12 -1.89
C LEU A 183 -0.76 -4.80 -0.64
N ALA A 184 0.06 -5.01 0.39
CA ALA A 184 -0.34 -5.69 1.61
C ALA A 184 -0.85 -4.76 2.70
N ALA A 185 -0.60 -3.45 2.61
CA ALA A 185 -0.89 -2.50 3.68
C ALA A 185 -2.37 -2.46 4.05
N LEU A 186 -2.65 -2.65 5.34
CA LEU A 186 -3.97 -2.46 5.94
C LEU A 186 -4.17 -1.00 6.37
N ASP A 187 -3.09 -0.36 6.80
CA ASP A 187 -3.11 1.02 7.26
C ASP A 187 -1.82 1.75 6.90
N THR A 188 -1.92 3.07 6.70
CA THR A 188 -0.79 3.92 6.34
C THR A 188 -0.88 5.28 7.03
N VAL A 189 0.29 5.83 7.36
CA VAL A 189 0.43 7.18 7.90
C VAL A 189 1.68 7.82 7.35
N SER A 190 1.63 9.10 7.01
CA SER A 190 2.79 9.81 6.46
C SER A 190 3.13 11.05 7.27
N ASN A 191 4.40 11.40 7.26
CA ASN A 191 4.96 12.63 7.81
C ASN A 191 6.00 13.16 6.83
N THR A 192 6.03 14.45 6.59
CA THR A 192 6.93 15.10 5.65
C THR A 192 7.95 15.96 6.37
N PHE A 193 9.07 16.25 5.69
CA PHE A 193 10.06 17.23 6.14
C PHE A 193 10.79 17.83 4.94
N VAL A 194 11.51 18.93 5.19
CA VAL A 194 12.29 19.60 4.17
C VAL A 194 13.79 19.59 4.52
N VAL A 195 14.62 19.49 3.48
CA VAL A 195 16.07 19.64 3.54
C VAL A 195 16.47 20.75 2.59
N ALA A 196 17.20 21.75 3.10
CA ALA A 196 17.81 22.79 2.28
C ALA A 196 19.29 22.47 2.05
N GLY A 197 19.77 22.66 0.82
CA GLY A 197 21.17 22.47 0.41
C GLY A 197 22.01 23.72 0.53
#